data_24c27e234a1a1a0236f19544ba53f78b
#
_entry.id   24c27e234a1a1a0236f19544ba53f78b
#
_cell.length_a   1.000
_cell.length_b   1.000
_cell.length_c   1.000
_cell.angle_alpha   90.00
_cell.angle_beta   90.00
_cell.angle_gamma   90.00
#
_symmetry.space_group_name_H-M   'P 1'
#
loop_
_entity.id
_entity.type
_entity.pdbx_description
1 polymer ?
#
loop_
_entity_poly.entity_id
_entity_poly.type
_entity_poly.pdbx_seq_one_letter_code
_entity_poly.pdbx_strand_id
1 'polypeptide(L)' 'MAKEIRLKFARHLRKLRIQKGWSQERLAEYADLAYRHVQRLESLKTPPPAKIDTIEKLAKAFKTTPSKLLDF' A
#
# COMPACT_ATOMS: atom_id res chain seq x y z
N MET A 1 3.29 5.47 18.19
CA MET A 1 2.00 4.87 17.85
C MET A 1 1.67 5.00 16.38
N ALA A 2 1.62 6.22 15.85
CA ALA A 2 1.36 6.40 14.42
C ALA A 2 2.39 5.69 13.54
N LYS A 3 3.64 5.67 14.00
CA LYS A 3 4.75 5.01 13.32
C LYS A 3 4.55 3.51 13.21
N GLU A 4 4.00 2.91 14.26
CA GLU A 4 3.78 1.48 14.31
C GLU A 4 2.71 1.02 13.32
N ILE A 5 1.59 1.73 13.25
CA ILE A 5 0.53 1.39 12.31
C ILE A 5 0.99 1.57 10.86
N ARG A 6 1.82 2.57 10.59
CA ARG A 6 2.38 2.79 9.27
C ARG A 6 3.30 1.65 8.85
N LEU A 7 4.09 1.12 9.78
CA LEU A 7 4.95 -0.04 9.52
C LEU A 7 4.13 -1.30 9.27
N LYS A 8 3.08 -1.50 10.04
CA LYS A 8 2.18 -2.63 9.83
C LYS A 8 1.54 -2.57 8.46
N PHE A 9 1.09 -1.38 8.07
CA PHE A 9 0.49 -1.19 6.75
C PHE A 9 1.51 -1.43 5.64
N ALA A 10 2.74 -0.95 5.80
CA ALA A 10 3.80 -1.15 4.81
C ALA A 10 4.04 -2.64 4.56
N ARG A 11 4.14 -3.43 5.63
CA ARG A 11 4.33 -4.88 5.52
C ARG A 11 3.13 -5.55 4.87
N HIS A 12 1.94 -5.14 5.26
CA HIS A 12 0.71 -5.71 4.73
C HIS A 12 0.58 -5.41 3.22
N LEU A 13 0.85 -4.19 2.83
CA LEU A 13 0.80 -3.78 1.42
C LEU A 13 1.78 -4.59 0.58
N ARG A 14 3.00 -4.74 1.08
CA ARG A 14 4.01 -5.54 0.40
C ARG A 14 3.57 -7.00 0.26
N LYS A 15 3.00 -7.56 1.32
CA LYS A 15 2.51 -8.95 1.31
C LYS A 15 1.44 -9.14 0.23
N LEU A 16 0.47 -8.25 0.18
CA LEU A 16 -0.59 -8.32 -0.83
C LEU A 16 -0.03 -8.21 -2.24
N ARG A 17 0.92 -7.30 -2.44
CA ARG A 17 1.55 -7.11 -3.74
C ARG A 17 2.28 -8.37 -4.20
N ILE A 18 3.06 -8.95 -3.30
CA ILE A 18 3.82 -10.16 -3.60
C ILE A 18 2.88 -11.33 -3.89
N GLN A 19 1.78 -11.44 -3.17
CA GLN A 19 0.78 -12.48 -3.41
C GLN A 19 0.18 -12.38 -4.81
N LYS A 20 0.11 -11.16 -5.36
CA LYS A 20 -0.37 -10.95 -6.73
C LYS A 20 0.73 -11.17 -7.77
N GLY A 21 1.97 -11.34 -7.34
CA GLY A 21 3.09 -11.46 -8.25
C GLY A 21 3.47 -10.15 -8.91
N TRP A 22 3.16 -9.01 -8.30
CA TRP A 22 3.39 -7.69 -8.87
C TRP A 22 4.69 -7.08 -8.37
N SER A 23 5.37 -6.33 -9.25
CA SER A 23 6.45 -5.43 -8.84
C SER A 23 5.84 -4.18 -8.22
N GLN A 24 6.67 -3.37 -7.56
CA GLN A 24 6.21 -2.08 -7.05
C GLN A 24 5.74 -1.17 -8.18
N GLU A 25 6.43 -1.21 -9.32
CA GLU A 25 6.03 -0.45 -10.50
C GLU A 25 4.66 -0.87 -11.00
N ARG A 26 4.40 -2.17 -11.00
CA ARG A 26 3.11 -2.69 -11.47
C ARG A 26 1.98 -2.24 -10.54
N LEU A 27 2.22 -2.31 -9.23
CA LEU A 27 1.22 -1.83 -8.27
C LEU A 27 0.96 -0.33 -8.47
N ALA A 28 2.02 0.45 -8.65
CA ALA A 28 1.87 1.89 -8.89
C ALA A 28 1.00 2.16 -10.12
N GLU A 29 1.22 1.41 -11.18
CA GLU A 29 0.45 1.52 -12.41
C GLU A 29 -1.03 1.20 -12.17
N TYR A 30 -1.31 0.08 -11.53
CA TYR A 30 -2.69 -0.34 -11.28
C TYR A 30 -3.42 0.58 -10.28
N ALA A 31 -2.69 1.15 -9.34
CA ALA A 31 -3.28 2.04 -8.33
C ALA A 31 -3.28 3.50 -8.76
N ASP A 32 -2.75 3.80 -9.94
CA ASP A 32 -2.63 5.19 -10.42
C ASP A 32 -1.88 6.04 -9.41
N LEU A 33 -0.74 5.54 -8.95
CA LEU A 33 0.15 6.21 -8.02
C LEU A 33 1.54 6.31 -8.63
N ALA A 34 2.32 7.29 -8.18
CA ALA A 34 3.72 7.38 -8.57
C ALA A 34 4.50 6.19 -8.00
N TYR A 35 5.42 5.64 -8.79
CA TYR A 35 6.26 4.54 -8.33
C TYR A 35 6.98 4.88 -7.02
N ARG A 36 7.52 6.09 -6.93
CA ARG A 36 8.20 6.56 -5.72
C ARG A 36 7.28 6.56 -4.50
N HIS A 37 6.01 6.86 -4.71
CA HIS A 37 5.02 6.85 -3.63
C HIS A 37 4.83 5.43 -3.09
N VAL A 38 4.71 4.44 -4.00
CA VAL A 38 4.58 3.04 -3.60
C VAL A 38 5.83 2.58 -2.85
N GLN A 39 7.02 2.94 -3.33
CA GLN A 39 8.25 2.61 -2.64
C GLN A 39 8.26 3.13 -1.20
N ARG A 40 7.82 4.37 -1.01
CA ARG A 40 7.75 4.97 0.32
C ARG A 40 6.72 4.29 1.21
N LEU A 41 5.55 3.97 0.66
CA LEU A 41 4.50 3.30 1.42
C LEU A 41 4.91 1.92 1.91
N GLU A 42 5.79 1.24 1.18
CA GLU A 42 6.30 -0.08 1.58
C GLU A 42 7.61 0.01 2.36
N SER A 43 8.12 1.21 2.63
CA SER A 43 9.36 1.38 3.37
C SER A 43 9.19 0.91 4.81
N LEU A 44 10.15 0.13 5.29
CA LEU A 44 10.15 -0.33 6.68
C LEU A 44 10.89 0.61 7.61
N LYS A 45 11.45 1.70 7.07
CA LYS A 45 12.16 2.69 7.89
C LYS A 45 11.24 3.81 8.35
N THR A 46 10.75 4.60 7.41
CA THR A 46 9.91 5.76 7.73
C THR A 46 8.78 5.88 6.70
N PRO A 47 7.83 4.92 6.71
CA PRO A 47 6.73 5.04 5.75
C PRO A 47 5.87 6.26 6.09
N PRO A 48 5.41 6.99 5.07
CA PRO A 48 4.54 8.14 5.30
C PRO A 48 3.14 7.70 5.69
N PRO A 49 2.32 8.59 6.23
CA PRO A 49 0.90 8.30 6.42
C PRO A 49 0.22 8.12 5.07
N ALA A 50 -0.68 7.17 4.98
CA ALA A 50 -1.45 6.94 3.77
C ALA A 50 -2.73 7.76 3.82
N LYS A 51 -2.94 8.60 2.81
CA LYS A 51 -4.15 9.40 2.71
C LYS A 51 -5.33 8.51 2.32
N ILE A 52 -6.52 8.96 2.65
CA ILE A 52 -7.75 8.22 2.33
C ILE A 52 -7.85 7.95 0.82
N ASP A 53 -7.52 8.95 0.01
CA ASP A 53 -7.56 8.78 -1.46
C ASP A 53 -6.58 7.70 -1.91
N THR A 54 -5.41 7.65 -1.30
CA THR A 54 -4.40 6.62 -1.60
C THR A 54 -4.91 5.24 -1.23
N ILE A 55 -5.55 5.12 -0.06
CA ILE A 55 -6.14 3.86 0.40
C ILE A 55 -7.20 3.39 -0.61
N GLU A 56 -8.03 4.29 -1.10
CA GLU A 56 -9.04 3.94 -2.10
C GLU A 56 -8.42 3.43 -3.38
N LYS A 57 -7.39 4.12 -3.87
CA LYS A 57 -6.68 3.71 -5.09
C LYS A 57 -6.05 2.33 -4.95
N LEU A 58 -5.43 2.07 -3.81
CA LEU A 58 -4.82 0.77 -3.53
C LEU A 58 -5.88 -0.33 -3.43
N ALA A 59 -6.98 -0.05 -2.75
CA ALA A 59 -8.08 -1.02 -2.64
C ALA A 59 -8.63 -1.40 -4.02
N LYS A 60 -8.80 -0.42 -4.89
CA LYS A 60 -9.27 -0.67 -6.26
C LYS A 60 -8.26 -1.53 -7.04
N ALA A 61 -6.97 -1.25 -6.88
CA ALA A 61 -5.93 -2.03 -7.56
C ALA A 61 -5.99 -3.50 -7.15
N PHE A 62 -6.25 -3.77 -5.88
CA PHE A 62 -6.36 -5.13 -5.36
C PHE A 62 -7.78 -5.69 -5.50
N LYS A 63 -8.71 -4.94 -6.10
CA LYS A 63 -10.10 -5.35 -6.29
C LYS A 63 -10.77 -5.70 -4.97
N THR A 64 -10.56 -4.86 -3.97
CA THR A 64 -11.13 -5.02 -2.64
C THR A 64 -11.67 -3.69 -2.14
N THR A 65 -12.14 -3.66 -0.90
CA THR A 65 -12.64 -2.42 -0.28
C THR A 65 -11.57 -1.85 0.65
N PRO A 66 -11.63 -0.53 0.94
CA PRO A 66 -10.70 0.04 1.92
C PRO A 66 -10.73 -0.66 3.26
N SER A 67 -11.92 -1.07 3.72
CA SER A 67 -12.03 -1.75 5.01
C SER A 67 -11.32 -3.10 4.99
N LYS A 68 -11.40 -3.86 3.90
CA LYS A 68 -10.70 -5.13 3.77
C LYS A 68 -9.20 -4.92 3.61
N LEU A 69 -8.81 -3.89 2.87
CA LEU A 69 -7.39 -3.55 2.70
C LEU A 69 -6.73 -3.25 4.04
N LEU A 70 -7.46 -2.63 4.95
CA LEU A 70 -6.93 -2.22 6.25
C LEU A 70 -7.12 -3.28 7.35
N ASP A 71 -7.62 -4.45 6.99
CA ASP A 71 -7.81 -5.55 7.93
C ASP A 71 -6.52 -6.36 8.07
N PHE A 72 -5.65 -5.86 8.94
CA PHE A 72 -4.37 -6.51 9.19
C PHE A 72 -3.94 -6.47 10.65
#